data_cbe6adca5f560cdbbdd7729b2e6e3f30
#
_entry.id   cbe6adca5f560cdbbdd7729b2e6e3f30
#
_cell.length_a   1.000
_cell.length_b   1.000
_cell.length_c   1.000
_cell.angle_alpha   90.00
_cell.angle_beta   90.00
_cell.angle_gamma   90.00
#
_symmetry.space_group_name_H-M   'P 1'
#
loop_
_entity.id
_entity.type
_entity.pdbx_description
1 polymer ?
#
loop_
_entity_poly.entity_id
_entity_poly.type
_entity_poly.pdbx_seq_one_letter_code
_entity_poly.pdbx_strand_id
1 'polypeptide(L)'
;MSPSETSTRRRFPRLSSTAFEHPQDRQALEALRKIPILDKVVHKFIELGAERFFRAQLLGGAVHVTPKQCPKVYKLFKEAAEILDMHEPDLFLVSNPIVNAFTFGVDRPFVVLQSGLVDLLSEEELMGVMGHELGHIKAGHVLYRSLVILLLQISHRIIPIPGLAQIALQIALYDWYRKSELTADRAELLVTQDLSVCLNTHMKLSAGSKT
;
A
#
# COMPACT_ATOMS: atom_id res chain seq x y z
N MET A 1 -25.63 -25.45 13.38
CA MET A 1 -24.49 -24.85 12.65
C MET A 1 -24.92 -24.70 11.20
N SER A 2 -25.37 -23.53 10.80
CA SER A 2 -25.68 -23.22 9.40
C SER A 2 -24.38 -23.12 8.59
N PRO A 3 -24.32 -23.63 7.34
CA PRO A 3 -23.19 -23.38 6.48
C PRO A 3 -23.15 -21.88 6.20
N SER A 4 -22.01 -21.24 6.46
CA SER A 4 -21.76 -19.87 6.08
C SER A 4 -21.98 -19.74 4.57
N GLU A 5 -22.98 -19.01 4.16
CA GLU A 5 -23.13 -18.54 2.79
C GLU A 5 -21.81 -17.82 2.43
N THR A 6 -20.98 -18.48 1.63
CA THR A 6 -19.85 -17.83 0.95
C THR A 6 -20.46 -16.82 -0.02
N SER A 7 -20.67 -15.61 0.46
CA SER A 7 -21.01 -14.48 -0.40
C SER A 7 -19.90 -14.39 -1.43
N THR A 8 -20.23 -14.74 -2.68
CA THR A 8 -19.30 -14.60 -3.79
C THR A 8 -19.16 -13.12 -4.10
N ARG A 9 -18.07 -12.50 -3.63
CA ARG A 9 -17.77 -11.10 -3.91
C ARG A 9 -17.70 -10.86 -5.41
N ARG A 10 -18.24 -9.74 -5.85
CA ARG A 10 -18.22 -9.33 -7.25
C ARG A 10 -16.78 -9.01 -7.67
N ARG A 11 -16.34 -9.56 -8.79
CA ARG A 11 -15.08 -9.20 -9.46
C ARG A 11 -15.32 -8.09 -10.47
N PHE A 12 -14.34 -7.26 -10.71
CA PHE A 12 -14.44 -6.10 -11.62
C PHE A 12 -13.50 -6.28 -12.82
N PRO A 13 -13.86 -7.08 -13.82
CA PRO A 13 -12.99 -7.35 -14.97
C PRO A 13 -12.69 -6.05 -15.73
N ARG A 14 -11.43 -5.88 -16.11
CA ARG A 14 -10.88 -4.68 -16.76
C ARG A 14 -11.04 -3.41 -15.93
N LEU A 15 -10.99 -3.53 -14.61
CA LEU A 15 -11.03 -2.39 -13.71
C LEU A 15 -9.86 -1.45 -13.98
N SER A 16 -10.13 -0.23 -14.40
CA SER A 16 -9.13 0.84 -14.46
C SER A 16 -9.04 1.55 -13.11
N SER A 17 -7.83 1.96 -12.70
CA SER A 17 -7.66 2.79 -11.50
C SER A 17 -8.48 4.08 -11.55
N THR A 18 -8.67 4.65 -12.74
CA THR A 18 -9.49 5.86 -12.93
C THR A 18 -10.95 5.69 -12.51
N ALA A 19 -11.46 4.44 -12.44
CA ALA A 19 -12.83 4.16 -12.00
C ALA A 19 -13.04 4.39 -10.50
N PHE A 20 -11.98 4.27 -9.69
CA PHE A 20 -12.04 4.47 -8.24
C PHE A 20 -11.12 5.59 -7.73
N GLU A 21 -10.26 6.15 -8.57
CA GLU A 21 -9.35 7.24 -8.21
C GLU A 21 -10.12 8.46 -7.68
N HIS A 22 -9.67 8.99 -6.52
CA HIS A 22 -10.30 10.17 -5.94
C HIS A 22 -9.82 11.44 -6.67
N PRO A 23 -10.72 12.40 -7.01
CA PRO A 23 -10.33 13.62 -7.74
C PRO A 23 -9.24 14.45 -7.05
N GLN A 24 -9.25 14.53 -5.72
CA GLN A 24 -8.23 15.25 -4.95
C GLN A 24 -6.85 14.60 -5.04
N ASP A 25 -6.79 13.28 -5.09
CA ASP A 25 -5.55 12.53 -5.31
C ASP A 25 -4.95 12.88 -6.68
N ARG A 26 -5.74 12.76 -7.74
CA ARG A 26 -5.32 13.12 -9.09
C ARG A 26 -4.78 14.55 -9.17
N GLN A 27 -5.52 15.51 -8.63
CA GLN A 27 -5.10 16.92 -8.62
C GLN A 27 -3.79 17.13 -7.86
N ALA A 28 -3.63 16.48 -6.70
CA ALA A 28 -2.41 16.60 -5.91
C ALA A 28 -1.21 15.94 -6.62
N LEU A 29 -1.41 14.80 -7.27
CA LEU A 29 -0.37 14.13 -8.06
C LEU A 29 0.07 14.99 -9.26
N GLU A 30 -0.88 15.61 -9.96
CA GLU A 30 -0.57 16.55 -11.05
C GLU A 30 0.21 17.77 -10.56
N ALA A 31 -0.14 18.31 -9.38
CA ALA A 31 0.59 19.42 -8.77
C ALA A 31 2.00 18.99 -8.35
N LEU A 32 2.16 17.81 -7.75
CA LEU A 32 3.43 17.24 -7.34
C LEU A 32 4.38 17.06 -8.53
N ARG A 33 3.88 16.53 -9.65
CA ARG A 33 4.66 16.33 -10.89
C ARG A 33 5.19 17.62 -11.53
N LYS A 34 4.60 18.77 -11.21
CA LYS A 34 5.07 20.08 -11.68
C LYS A 34 6.28 20.63 -10.90
N ILE A 35 6.70 19.98 -9.83
CA ILE A 35 7.84 20.40 -9.01
C ILE A 35 9.14 19.97 -9.71
N PRO A 36 9.98 20.91 -10.20
CA PRO A 36 11.12 20.57 -11.07
C PRO A 36 12.18 19.67 -10.43
N ILE A 37 12.30 19.70 -9.10
CA ILE A 37 13.27 18.89 -8.38
C ILE A 37 12.81 17.44 -8.20
N LEU A 38 11.52 17.15 -8.37
CA LEU A 38 10.96 15.81 -8.17
C LEU A 38 11.63 14.78 -9.08
N ASP A 39 11.79 15.09 -10.35
CA ASP A 39 12.42 14.17 -11.32
C ASP A 39 13.84 13.78 -10.90
N LYS A 40 14.64 14.75 -10.42
CA LYS A 40 15.99 14.48 -9.92
C LYS A 40 15.98 13.54 -8.71
N VAL A 41 15.00 13.74 -7.82
CA VAL A 41 14.83 12.89 -6.62
C VAL A 41 14.42 11.48 -7.02
N VAL A 42 13.48 11.34 -7.96
CA VAL A 42 13.04 10.06 -8.51
C VAL A 42 14.21 9.33 -9.18
N HIS A 43 14.95 9.99 -10.07
CA HIS A 43 16.13 9.39 -10.71
C HIS A 43 17.16 8.91 -9.69
N LYS A 44 17.44 9.72 -8.67
CA LYS A 44 18.40 9.35 -7.62
C LYS A 44 17.90 8.16 -6.79
N PHE A 45 16.60 8.11 -6.49
CA PHE A 45 15.98 7.00 -5.80
C PHE A 45 16.14 5.67 -6.56
N ILE A 46 15.87 5.69 -7.87
CA ILE A 46 16.02 4.54 -8.75
C ILE A 46 17.50 4.12 -8.84
N GLU A 47 18.41 5.09 -9.03
CA GLU A 47 19.86 4.85 -9.11
C GLU A 47 20.42 4.20 -7.84
N LEU A 48 19.94 4.58 -6.66
CA LEU A 48 20.34 3.99 -5.38
C LEU A 48 19.93 2.53 -5.22
N GLY A 49 19.06 2.00 -6.11
CA GLY A 49 18.62 0.62 -6.03
C GLY A 49 17.84 0.29 -4.76
N ALA A 50 17.14 1.27 -4.19
CA ALA A 50 16.44 1.13 -2.90
C ALA A 50 15.47 -0.06 -2.91
N GLU A 51 14.73 -0.29 -4.00
CA GLU A 51 13.83 -1.43 -4.13
C GLU A 51 14.58 -2.77 -3.97
N ARG A 52 15.72 -2.92 -4.67
CA ARG A 52 16.52 -4.15 -4.61
C ARG A 52 17.08 -4.39 -3.21
N PHE A 53 17.51 -3.33 -2.55
CA PHE A 53 18.03 -3.41 -1.18
C PHE A 53 16.95 -3.85 -0.18
N PHE A 54 15.76 -3.20 -0.21
CA PHE A 54 14.65 -3.57 0.66
C PHE A 54 14.13 -4.98 0.37
N ARG A 55 14.02 -5.35 -0.91
CA ARG A 55 13.63 -6.72 -1.29
C ARG A 55 14.64 -7.76 -0.78
N ALA A 56 15.93 -7.51 -0.86
CA ALA A 56 16.96 -8.41 -0.34
C ALA A 56 16.85 -8.57 1.18
N GLN A 57 16.60 -7.48 1.91
CA GLN A 57 16.35 -7.54 3.35
C GLN A 57 15.10 -8.39 3.69
N LEU A 58 13.99 -8.23 2.95
CA LEU A 58 12.79 -9.01 3.17
C LEU A 58 13.01 -10.50 2.88
N LEU A 59 13.72 -10.84 1.81
CA LEU A 59 14.05 -12.23 1.49
C LEU A 59 14.92 -12.89 2.57
N GLY A 60 15.72 -12.12 3.30
CA GLY A 60 16.55 -12.61 4.40
C GLY A 60 15.88 -12.63 5.78
N GLY A 61 14.79 -11.86 5.98
CA GLY A 61 14.21 -11.64 7.31
C GLY A 61 12.68 -11.72 7.40
N ALA A 62 12.00 -11.99 6.30
CA ALA A 62 10.53 -12.07 6.26
C ALA A 62 10.07 -13.40 5.64
N VAL A 63 8.82 -13.75 5.88
CA VAL A 63 8.17 -14.87 5.20
C VAL A 63 7.62 -14.37 3.85
N HIS A 64 8.08 -14.95 2.75
CA HIS A 64 7.46 -14.75 1.46
C HIS A 64 6.15 -15.54 1.41
N VAL A 65 5.02 -14.84 1.39
CA VAL A 65 3.69 -15.46 1.43
C VAL A 65 3.40 -16.12 0.09
N THR A 66 3.12 -17.42 0.13
CA THR A 66 2.86 -18.28 -1.04
C THR A 66 1.75 -19.29 -0.72
N PRO A 67 1.22 -20.01 -1.71
CA PRO A 67 0.25 -21.10 -1.44
C PRO A 67 0.75 -22.15 -0.46
N LYS A 68 2.07 -22.33 -0.34
CA LYS A 68 2.71 -23.29 0.58
C LYS A 68 3.06 -22.67 1.93
N GLN A 69 3.35 -21.35 1.93
CA GLN A 69 3.69 -20.57 3.13
C GLN A 69 2.57 -19.60 3.41
N CYS A 70 1.97 -19.69 4.58
CA CYS A 70 0.82 -18.87 5.01
C CYS A 70 -0.39 -18.98 4.05
N PRO A 71 -0.91 -20.20 3.75
CA PRO A 71 -1.93 -20.43 2.72
C PRO A 71 -3.22 -19.63 2.93
N LYS A 72 -3.62 -19.37 4.18
CA LYS A 72 -4.80 -18.56 4.49
C LYS A 72 -4.59 -17.10 4.05
N VAL A 73 -3.47 -16.49 4.44
CA VAL A 73 -3.11 -15.12 4.09
C VAL A 73 -2.97 -14.98 2.57
N TYR A 74 -2.31 -15.97 1.93
CA TYR A 74 -2.19 -16.00 0.48
C TYR A 74 -3.55 -16.02 -0.23
N LYS A 75 -4.49 -16.85 0.25
CA LYS A 75 -5.83 -16.97 -0.35
C LYS A 75 -6.59 -15.63 -0.31
N LEU A 76 -6.55 -14.92 0.82
CA LEU A 76 -7.17 -13.60 0.95
C LEU A 76 -6.55 -12.58 0.00
N PHE A 77 -5.21 -12.55 -0.07
CA PHE A 77 -4.48 -11.65 -0.95
C PHE A 77 -4.77 -11.89 -2.43
N LYS A 78 -4.78 -13.17 -2.81
CA LYS A 78 -5.14 -13.57 -4.17
C LYS A 78 -6.56 -13.14 -4.53
N GLU A 79 -7.53 -13.40 -3.64
CA GLU A 79 -8.92 -12.98 -3.85
C GLU A 79 -9.03 -11.46 -4.01
N ALA A 80 -8.35 -10.68 -3.17
CA ALA A 80 -8.31 -9.22 -3.29
C ALA A 80 -7.74 -8.76 -4.63
N ALA A 81 -6.65 -9.37 -5.10
CA ALA A 81 -6.05 -9.07 -6.39
C ALA A 81 -6.99 -9.42 -7.56
N GLU A 82 -7.65 -10.58 -7.49
CA GLU A 82 -8.64 -11.01 -8.50
C GLU A 82 -9.87 -10.08 -8.54
N ILE A 83 -10.34 -9.57 -7.40
CA ILE A 83 -11.44 -8.60 -7.34
C ILE A 83 -11.05 -7.30 -8.06
N LEU A 84 -9.83 -6.83 -7.84
CA LEU A 84 -9.30 -5.62 -8.46
C LEU A 84 -8.78 -5.84 -9.89
N ASP A 85 -8.88 -7.06 -10.41
CA ASP A 85 -8.39 -7.42 -11.76
C ASP A 85 -6.93 -7.01 -11.97
N MET A 86 -6.05 -7.54 -11.14
CA MET A 86 -4.62 -7.27 -11.24
C MET A 86 -3.79 -8.53 -10.96
N HIS A 87 -2.59 -8.54 -11.53
CA HIS A 87 -1.62 -9.59 -11.24
C HIS A 87 -1.16 -9.47 -9.77
N GLU A 88 -1.03 -10.61 -9.10
CA GLU A 88 -0.58 -10.67 -7.70
C GLU A 88 0.86 -10.15 -7.59
N PRO A 89 1.13 -9.05 -6.86
CA PRO A 89 2.50 -8.67 -6.51
C PRO A 89 3.06 -9.60 -5.42
N ASP A 90 4.39 -9.54 -5.20
CA ASP A 90 4.98 -10.27 -4.06
C ASP A 90 4.41 -9.76 -2.73
N LEU A 91 4.09 -10.68 -1.83
CA LEU A 91 3.61 -10.40 -0.48
C LEU A 91 4.58 -10.96 0.55
N PHE A 92 4.99 -10.10 1.49
CA PHE A 92 5.88 -10.46 2.60
C PHE A 92 5.19 -10.27 3.94
N LEU A 93 5.41 -11.22 4.86
CA LEU A 93 5.00 -11.13 6.26
C LEU A 93 6.23 -10.98 7.14
N VAL A 94 6.31 -9.85 7.85
CA VAL A 94 7.41 -9.53 8.77
C VAL A 94 6.94 -9.76 10.20
N SER A 95 7.76 -10.45 10.99
CA SER A 95 7.53 -10.62 12.44
C SER A 95 7.79 -9.29 13.14
N ASN A 96 6.74 -8.51 13.36
CA ASN A 96 6.76 -7.21 14.03
C ASN A 96 5.42 -6.96 14.68
N PRO A 97 5.35 -6.64 15.99
CA PRO A 97 4.10 -6.40 16.71
C PRO A 97 3.38 -5.09 16.32
N ILE A 98 4.01 -4.24 15.53
CA ILE A 98 3.38 -3.02 15.04
C ILE A 98 2.21 -3.38 14.11
N VAL A 99 1.10 -2.67 14.28
CA VAL A 99 -0.10 -2.82 13.45
C VAL A 99 0.08 -1.96 12.19
N ASN A 100 0.63 -2.54 11.13
CA ASN A 100 0.89 -1.80 9.89
C ASN A 100 0.99 -2.73 8.67
N ALA A 101 0.68 -2.15 7.49
CA ALA A 101 1.00 -2.69 6.18
C ALA A 101 1.53 -1.56 5.30
N PHE A 102 2.27 -1.86 4.26
CA PHE A 102 2.71 -0.88 3.29
C PHE A 102 3.11 -1.51 1.95
N THR A 103 3.04 -0.71 0.89
CA THR A 103 3.59 -1.02 -0.42
C THR A 103 4.91 -0.31 -0.63
N PHE A 104 5.84 -0.96 -1.31
CA PHE A 104 7.14 -0.41 -1.68
C PHE A 104 7.60 -0.92 -3.04
N GLY A 105 8.40 -0.13 -3.76
CA GLY A 105 9.03 -0.51 -5.02
C GLY A 105 8.81 0.51 -6.13
N VAL A 106 9.26 0.16 -7.34
CA VAL A 106 9.11 0.96 -8.56
C VAL A 106 8.78 0.01 -9.72
N ASP A 107 9.73 -0.86 -10.08
CA ASP A 107 9.61 -1.77 -11.22
C ASP A 107 8.80 -3.02 -10.88
N ARG A 108 9.00 -3.54 -9.68
CA ARG A 108 8.32 -4.73 -9.15
C ARG A 108 7.81 -4.45 -7.74
N PRO A 109 6.71 -3.72 -7.60
CA PRO A 109 6.16 -3.37 -6.30
C PRO A 109 5.79 -4.62 -5.51
N PHE A 110 5.88 -4.52 -4.20
CA PHE A 110 5.52 -5.58 -3.27
C PHE A 110 4.76 -5.01 -2.07
N VAL A 111 4.00 -5.89 -1.42
CA VAL A 111 3.25 -5.58 -0.21
C VAL A 111 3.94 -6.21 0.99
N VAL A 112 3.99 -5.50 2.09
CA VAL A 112 4.50 -5.98 3.38
C VAL A 112 3.39 -5.89 4.41
N LEU A 113 3.11 -7.01 5.08
CA LEU A 113 2.27 -7.07 6.26
C LEU A 113 3.13 -7.27 7.49
N GLN A 114 2.80 -6.62 8.58
CA GLN A 114 3.40 -6.89 9.88
C GLN A 114 2.53 -7.84 10.69
N SER A 115 3.13 -8.73 11.48
CA SER A 115 2.40 -9.76 12.22
C SER A 115 1.36 -9.16 13.18
N GLY A 116 1.65 -8.01 13.79
CA GLY A 116 0.68 -7.32 14.65
C GLY A 116 -0.63 -6.96 13.94
N LEU A 117 -0.58 -6.65 12.64
CA LEU A 117 -1.78 -6.41 11.84
C LEU A 117 -2.58 -7.70 11.65
N VAL A 118 -1.91 -8.80 11.32
CA VAL A 118 -2.55 -10.11 11.10
C VAL A 118 -3.17 -10.65 12.38
N ASP A 119 -2.56 -10.38 13.53
CA ASP A 119 -3.05 -10.79 14.85
C ASP A 119 -4.26 -9.96 15.31
N LEU A 120 -4.36 -8.70 14.86
CA LEU A 120 -5.42 -7.77 15.26
C LEU A 120 -6.70 -7.97 14.45
N LEU A 121 -6.59 -8.15 13.15
CA LEU A 121 -7.70 -8.07 12.21
C LEU A 121 -8.36 -9.43 11.96
N SER A 122 -9.66 -9.42 11.70
CA SER A 122 -10.36 -10.57 11.13
C SER A 122 -9.90 -10.83 9.68
N GLU A 123 -10.23 -11.99 9.12
CA GLU A 123 -9.88 -12.33 7.73
C GLU A 123 -10.46 -11.32 6.72
N GLU A 124 -11.68 -10.82 6.96
CA GLU A 124 -12.34 -9.85 6.09
C GLU A 124 -11.69 -8.45 6.18
N GLU A 125 -11.38 -8.00 7.40
CA GLU A 125 -10.67 -6.76 7.65
C GLU A 125 -9.26 -6.79 7.07
N LEU A 126 -8.55 -7.92 7.24
CA LEU A 126 -7.22 -8.11 6.68
C LEU A 126 -7.26 -8.08 5.14
N MET A 127 -8.28 -8.70 4.54
CA MET A 127 -8.48 -8.65 3.10
C MET A 127 -8.78 -7.22 2.64
N GLY A 128 -9.49 -6.42 3.44
CA GLY A 128 -9.72 -5.00 3.20
C GLY A 128 -8.41 -4.22 3.14
N VAL A 129 -7.53 -4.38 4.14
CA VAL A 129 -6.19 -3.76 4.15
C VAL A 129 -5.35 -4.20 2.94
N MET A 130 -5.41 -5.48 2.56
CA MET A 130 -4.75 -5.95 1.35
C MET A 130 -5.30 -5.25 0.10
N GLY A 131 -6.62 -5.05 0.03
CA GLY A 131 -7.28 -4.29 -1.05
C GLY A 131 -6.82 -2.83 -1.10
N HIS A 132 -6.67 -2.18 0.05
CA HIS A 132 -6.12 -0.84 0.18
C HIS A 132 -4.68 -0.77 -0.39
N GLU A 133 -3.79 -1.66 0.02
CA GLU A 133 -2.41 -1.71 -0.47
C GLU A 133 -2.32 -2.04 -1.97
N LEU A 134 -3.14 -2.98 -2.45
CA LEU A 134 -3.26 -3.28 -3.88
C LEU A 134 -3.83 -2.09 -4.66
N GLY A 135 -4.72 -1.30 -4.06
CA GLY A 135 -5.23 -0.05 -4.60
C GLY A 135 -4.12 0.95 -4.89
N HIS A 136 -3.16 1.10 -3.99
CA HIS A 136 -1.98 1.94 -4.21
C HIS A 136 -1.14 1.46 -5.41
N ILE A 137 -0.95 0.14 -5.54
CA ILE A 137 -0.21 -0.41 -6.69
C ILE A 137 -0.97 -0.12 -7.98
N LYS A 138 -2.26 -0.42 -8.02
CA LYS A 138 -3.09 -0.25 -9.21
C LYS A 138 -3.23 1.21 -9.65
N ALA A 139 -3.26 2.15 -8.70
CA ALA A 139 -3.30 3.58 -8.97
C ALA A 139 -1.92 4.20 -9.29
N GLY A 140 -0.83 3.41 -9.23
CA GLY A 140 0.51 3.89 -9.56
C GLY A 140 1.14 4.79 -8.49
N HIS A 141 0.70 4.67 -7.24
CA HIS A 141 1.17 5.50 -6.12
C HIS A 141 2.55 5.08 -5.60
N VAL A 142 2.96 3.83 -5.86
CA VAL A 142 4.05 3.16 -5.12
C VAL A 142 5.37 3.90 -5.21
N LEU A 143 5.73 4.45 -6.37
CA LEU A 143 6.95 5.24 -6.53
C LEU A 143 7.02 6.42 -5.53
N TYR A 144 5.98 7.25 -5.50
CA TYR A 144 5.96 8.44 -4.64
C TYR A 144 5.79 8.08 -3.16
N ARG A 145 5.05 7.02 -2.83
CA ARG A 145 4.98 6.47 -1.47
C ARG A 145 6.34 5.96 -1.00
N SER A 146 7.05 5.24 -1.86
CA SER A 146 8.43 4.78 -1.58
C SER A 146 9.39 5.95 -1.34
N LEU A 147 9.23 7.04 -2.08
CA LEU A 147 9.99 8.29 -1.84
C LEU A 147 9.67 8.90 -0.47
N VAL A 148 8.40 8.94 -0.07
CA VAL A 148 8.02 9.45 1.26
C VAL A 148 8.66 8.60 2.35
N ILE A 149 8.56 7.27 2.26
CA ILE A 149 9.18 6.35 3.23
C ILE A 149 10.70 6.58 3.31
N LEU A 150 11.36 6.71 2.16
CA LEU A 150 12.79 6.93 2.09
C LEU A 150 13.20 8.29 2.69
N LEU A 151 12.47 9.36 2.35
CA LEU A 151 12.75 10.71 2.87
C LEU A 151 12.56 10.81 4.39
N LEU A 152 11.69 9.97 4.98
CA LEU A 152 11.52 9.86 6.43
C LEU A 152 12.66 9.09 7.11
N GLN A 153 13.21 8.07 6.44
CA GLN A 153 14.22 7.18 7.02
C GLN A 153 15.65 7.65 6.76
N ILE A 154 15.87 8.39 5.68
CA ILE A 154 17.20 8.80 5.26
C ILE A 154 17.40 10.28 5.58
N SER A 155 18.32 10.53 6.53
CA SER A 155 18.72 11.90 6.86
C SER A 155 19.26 12.63 5.62
N HIS A 156 19.15 13.96 5.60
CA HIS A 156 19.48 14.93 4.55
C HIS A 156 20.83 14.75 3.78
N ARG A 157 21.62 13.72 4.11
CA ARG A 157 22.96 13.51 3.54
C ARG A 157 22.97 12.84 2.17
N ILE A 158 21.89 12.16 1.76
CA ILE A 158 21.90 11.31 0.54
C ILE A 158 21.41 12.08 -0.69
N ILE A 159 20.47 13.02 -0.52
CA ILE A 159 19.99 13.86 -1.61
C ILE A 159 20.20 15.33 -1.21
N PRO A 160 21.26 15.99 -1.70
CA PRO A 160 21.49 17.39 -1.40
C PRO A 160 20.47 18.26 -2.15
N ILE A 161 19.38 18.57 -1.48
CA ILE A 161 18.36 19.49 -1.97
C ILE A 161 18.52 20.81 -1.19
N PRO A 162 18.49 21.98 -1.83
CA PRO A 162 18.49 23.27 -1.13
C PRO A 162 17.33 23.33 -0.12
N GLY A 163 17.56 23.82 1.10
CA GLY A 163 16.65 23.69 2.23
C GLY A 163 15.21 24.11 1.95
N LEU A 164 14.95 25.25 1.28
CA LEU A 164 13.60 25.70 0.93
C LEU A 164 12.93 24.79 -0.11
N ALA A 165 13.67 24.31 -1.11
CA ALA A 165 13.12 23.39 -2.13
C ALA A 165 12.81 22.01 -1.53
N GLN A 166 13.58 21.56 -0.56
CA GLN A 166 13.31 20.32 0.18
C GLN A 166 12.03 20.44 0.99
N ILE A 167 11.84 21.53 1.72
CA ILE A 167 10.62 21.76 2.51
C ILE A 167 9.39 21.78 1.59
N ALA A 168 9.45 22.52 0.47
CA ALA A 168 8.36 22.59 -0.48
C ALA A 168 8.00 21.22 -1.07
N LEU A 169 9.01 20.43 -1.43
CA LEU A 169 8.82 19.07 -1.93
C LEU A 169 8.20 18.16 -0.86
N GLN A 170 8.68 18.21 0.38
CA GLN A 170 8.13 17.42 1.47
C GLN A 170 6.66 17.76 1.72
N ILE A 171 6.31 19.06 1.80
CA ILE A 171 4.92 19.50 1.99
C ILE A 171 4.03 18.94 0.87
N ALA A 172 4.45 19.06 -0.39
CA ALA A 172 3.68 18.59 -1.52
C ALA A 172 3.54 17.05 -1.55
N LEU A 173 4.61 16.32 -1.21
CA LEU A 173 4.58 14.86 -1.09
C LEU A 173 3.64 14.41 0.03
N TYR A 174 3.66 15.06 1.19
CA TYR A 174 2.76 14.73 2.29
C TYR A 174 1.30 15.08 1.99
N ASP A 175 1.06 16.21 1.32
CA ASP A 175 -0.28 16.59 0.91
C ASP A 175 -0.86 15.59 -0.08
N TRP A 176 -0.07 15.19 -1.08
CA TRP A 176 -0.46 14.13 -2.00
C TRP A 176 -0.62 12.78 -1.28
N TYR A 177 0.31 12.40 -0.40
CA TYR A 177 0.26 11.12 0.33
C TYR A 177 -1.08 10.95 1.05
N ARG A 178 -1.52 11.98 1.80
CA ARG A 178 -2.83 11.92 2.48
C ARG A 178 -4.01 11.80 1.53
N LYS A 179 -3.93 12.42 0.35
CA LYS A 179 -4.99 12.35 -0.66
C LYS A 179 -5.01 11.02 -1.40
N SER A 180 -3.85 10.38 -1.55
CA SER A 180 -3.74 9.05 -2.15
C SER A 180 -4.42 7.96 -1.31
N GLU A 181 -4.52 8.16 0.03
CA GLU A 181 -5.29 7.28 0.91
C GLU A 181 -6.78 7.20 0.51
N LEU A 182 -7.38 8.32 0.09
CA LEU A 182 -8.77 8.36 -0.35
C LEU A 182 -9.05 7.45 -1.57
N THR A 183 -8.06 7.27 -2.42
CA THR A 183 -8.12 6.33 -3.55
C THR A 183 -7.99 4.89 -3.06
N ALA A 184 -7.08 4.63 -2.14
CA ALA A 184 -6.84 3.31 -1.59
C ALA A 184 -8.03 2.82 -0.74
N ASP A 185 -8.67 3.70 0.04
CA ASP A 185 -9.89 3.39 0.79
C ASP A 185 -11.05 2.97 -0.13
N ARG A 186 -11.14 3.56 -1.32
CA ARG A 186 -12.11 3.12 -2.33
C ARG A 186 -11.80 1.73 -2.87
N ALA A 187 -10.52 1.39 -3.04
CA ALA A 187 -10.12 0.04 -3.44
C ALA A 187 -10.40 -0.98 -2.32
N GLU A 188 -10.18 -0.60 -1.04
CA GLU A 188 -10.59 -1.39 0.12
C GLU A 188 -12.09 -1.73 0.05
N LEU A 189 -12.94 -0.71 -0.16
CA LEU A 189 -14.39 -0.91 -0.27
C LEU A 189 -14.78 -1.77 -1.49
N LEU A 190 -14.08 -1.67 -2.60
CA LEU A 190 -14.30 -2.56 -3.75
C LEU A 190 -13.98 -4.02 -3.42
N VAL A 191 -12.97 -4.25 -2.59
CA VAL A 191 -12.54 -5.60 -2.19
C VAL A 191 -13.47 -6.18 -1.13
N THR A 192 -13.77 -5.45 -0.08
CA THR A 192 -14.63 -5.92 1.01
C THR A 192 -16.10 -5.98 0.61
N GLN A 193 -16.56 -5.03 -0.22
CA GLN A 193 -17.97 -4.82 -0.61
C GLN A 193 -18.89 -4.64 0.61
N ASP A 194 -18.31 -4.29 1.75
CA ASP A 194 -19.00 -4.02 3.01
C ASP A 194 -18.37 -2.81 3.72
N LEU A 195 -19.16 -1.74 3.81
CA LEU A 195 -18.74 -0.51 4.47
C LEU A 195 -18.46 -0.71 5.97
N SER A 196 -19.21 -1.63 6.62
CA SER A 196 -19.05 -1.89 8.05
C SER A 196 -17.69 -2.52 8.33
N VAL A 197 -17.21 -3.41 7.45
CA VAL A 197 -15.86 -3.99 7.54
C VAL A 197 -14.82 -2.90 7.43
N CYS A 198 -14.89 -2.00 6.43
CA CYS A 198 -13.95 -0.88 6.28
C CYS A 198 -13.92 0.01 7.52
N LEU A 199 -15.09 0.42 8.03
CA LEU A 199 -15.18 1.28 9.22
C LEU A 199 -14.59 0.61 10.46
N ASN A 200 -14.87 -0.68 10.68
CA ASN A 200 -14.31 -1.45 11.78
C ASN A 200 -12.78 -1.59 11.65
N THR A 201 -12.29 -1.83 10.44
CA THR A 201 -10.85 -1.87 10.15
C THR A 201 -10.19 -0.56 10.56
N HIS A 202 -10.71 0.58 10.09
CA HIS A 202 -10.13 1.89 10.42
C HIS A 202 -10.20 2.21 11.91
N MET A 203 -11.29 1.83 12.61
CA MET A 203 -11.39 2.00 14.06
C MET A 203 -10.31 1.19 14.79
N LYS A 204 -10.13 -0.09 14.43
CA LYS A 204 -9.10 -0.94 15.04
C LYS A 204 -7.68 -0.45 14.77
N LEU A 205 -7.40 -0.02 13.53
CA LEU A 205 -6.10 0.54 13.16
C LEU A 205 -5.79 1.82 13.95
N SER A 206 -6.79 2.67 14.17
CA SER A 206 -6.65 3.90 14.94
C SER A 206 -6.50 3.66 16.44
N ALA A 207 -7.20 2.68 16.99
CA ALA A 207 -7.16 2.34 18.42
C ALA A 207 -5.97 1.45 18.80
N GLY A 208 -5.40 0.71 17.84
CA GLY A 208 -4.34 -0.27 18.08
C GLY A 208 -4.78 -1.44 18.97
N SER A 209 -6.09 -1.69 19.09
CA SER A 209 -6.67 -2.71 19.94
C SER A 209 -7.88 -3.39 19.29
N LYS A 210 -8.18 -4.60 19.77
CA LYS A 210 -9.46 -5.27 19.46
C LYS A 210 -10.55 -4.55 20.26
N THR A 211 -11.34 -3.73 19.60
CA THR A 211 -12.53 -3.07 20.15
C THR A 211 -13.72 -4.00 20.13
#